data_e8593dff97db998c220c80f53d161a31
#
_entry.id   e8593dff97db998c220c80f53d161a31
#
_cell.length_a   1.000
_cell.length_b   1.000
_cell.length_c   1.000
_cell.angle_alpha   90.00
_cell.angle_beta   90.00
_cell.angle_gamma   90.00
#
_symmetry.space_group_name_H-M   'P 1'
#
loop_
_entity.id
_entity.type
_entity.pdbx_description
1 polymer ?
#
loop_
_entity_poly.entity_id
_entity_poly.type
_entity_poly.pdbx_seq_one_letter_code
_entity_poly.pdbx_strand_id
1 'polypeptide(L)'
;ASIPAGRGFRAESGIELQFASLGPDVSGQGQAAAIRALAVSLAASFEGPSAPGPRPFRVDALPKDLDLDGALALSSAPALTPMVAVTGIGGDDMELQTVDLSTGGGTFIVAGPSRSGRSTMLASMARSLLASGTQLVVLAPRQGAVRDLAGLPGVRAVFTGDDVTVEELSPALTPSGTPTVLVVDDGELLIDCSAAKWLRDWGRAAADNRQGLLLGGNTTGLAAGFGGWQVDAKKNRRGALLSPQDTLAGDLIGVRISRSSISTRIEPGTAFVHLGTGLASTLQVPLVTASTRTGSEAGELAER
;
A
#
# COMPACT_ATOMS: atom_id res chain seq x y z
N ALA A 1 41.36 18.26 -1.22
CA ALA A 1 41.04 19.21 -0.15
C ALA A 1 40.13 18.50 0.85
N SER A 2 40.49 18.52 2.15
CA SER A 2 39.64 17.98 3.20
C SER A 2 38.53 18.98 3.53
N ILE A 3 37.32 18.50 3.66
CA ILE A 3 36.16 19.31 4.12
C ILE A 3 36.39 19.63 5.62
N PRO A 4 36.36 20.92 6.05
CA PRO A 4 36.49 21.27 7.46
C PRO A 4 35.41 20.58 8.34
N ALA A 5 35.78 20.36 9.61
CA ALA A 5 34.82 19.76 10.55
C ALA A 5 33.54 20.61 10.66
N GLY A 6 32.40 19.97 10.66
CA GLY A 6 31.08 20.61 10.72
C GLY A 6 30.59 21.22 9.39
N ARG A 7 31.35 21.10 8.31
CA ARG A 7 30.92 21.55 6.99
C ARG A 7 30.24 20.40 6.24
N GLY A 8 29.11 20.66 5.62
CA GLY A 8 28.37 19.70 4.83
C GLY A 8 27.58 20.37 3.71
N PHE A 9 26.92 19.55 2.90
CA PHE A 9 26.09 20.04 1.80
C PHE A 9 24.67 19.45 1.97
N ARG A 10 23.66 20.29 1.75
CA ARG A 10 22.29 19.81 1.68
C ARG A 10 22.11 19.01 0.39
N ALA A 11 21.69 17.72 0.53
CA ALA A 11 21.64 16.78 -0.58
C ALA A 11 20.74 17.23 -1.74
N GLU A 12 19.61 17.87 -1.43
CA GLU A 12 18.60 18.28 -2.43
C GLU A 12 19.01 19.53 -3.23
N SER A 13 19.69 20.49 -2.58
CA SER A 13 19.99 21.81 -3.17
C SER A 13 21.47 22.07 -3.42
N GLY A 14 22.35 21.20 -2.92
CA GLY A 14 23.81 21.43 -2.98
C GLY A 14 24.31 22.63 -2.16
N ILE A 15 23.45 23.25 -1.35
CA ILE A 15 23.82 24.41 -0.52
C ILE A 15 24.81 23.94 0.54
N GLU A 16 25.95 24.68 0.62
CA GLU A 16 26.97 24.47 1.63
C GLU A 16 26.47 24.98 3.00
N LEU A 17 26.60 24.15 4.03
CA LEU A 17 26.17 24.42 5.39
C LEU A 17 27.34 24.28 6.35
N GLN A 18 27.41 25.15 7.35
CA GLN A 18 28.32 25.03 8.48
C GLN A 18 27.51 24.76 9.73
N PHE A 19 27.72 23.60 10.33
CA PHE A 19 27.08 23.24 11.61
C PHE A 19 27.87 23.86 12.77
N ALA A 20 27.16 24.51 13.70
CA ALA A 20 27.74 25.02 14.92
C ALA A 20 28.09 23.89 15.89
N SER A 21 29.19 23.98 16.60
CA SER A 21 29.53 23.10 17.69
C SER A 21 28.98 23.60 19.02
N LEU A 22 28.54 22.73 19.89
CA LEU A 22 28.01 23.05 21.23
C LEU A 22 29.10 23.12 22.31
N GLY A 23 30.37 23.03 21.94
CA GLY A 23 31.48 23.07 22.87
C GLY A 23 32.81 23.02 22.16
N PRO A 24 33.93 23.10 22.91
CA PRO A 24 35.30 23.12 22.33
C PRO A 24 35.71 21.77 21.73
N ASP A 25 35.14 20.67 22.19
CA ASP A 25 35.40 19.34 21.63
C ASP A 25 34.49 19.10 20.43
N VAL A 26 35.08 19.24 19.23
CA VAL A 26 34.38 19.04 17.95
C VAL A 26 34.28 17.57 17.52
N SER A 27 34.79 16.63 18.32
CA SER A 27 34.61 15.19 18.05
C SER A 27 33.14 14.80 18.15
N GLY A 28 32.72 13.76 17.41
CA GLY A 28 31.33 13.25 17.50
C GLY A 28 30.95 12.85 18.93
N GLN A 29 31.88 12.32 19.72
CA GLN A 29 31.66 11.95 21.11
C GLN A 29 31.51 13.20 21.99
N GLY A 30 32.33 14.23 21.80
CA GLY A 30 32.27 15.51 22.50
C GLY A 30 30.93 16.22 22.22
N GLN A 31 30.51 16.29 20.95
CA GLN A 31 29.23 16.90 20.58
C GLN A 31 28.04 16.12 21.15
N ALA A 32 28.07 14.79 21.15
CA ALA A 32 27.02 13.98 21.77
C ALA A 32 26.94 14.19 23.29
N ALA A 33 28.06 14.40 23.97
CA ALA A 33 28.11 14.72 25.39
C ALA A 33 27.54 16.13 25.65
N ALA A 34 27.91 17.12 24.84
CA ALA A 34 27.42 18.49 24.95
C ALA A 34 25.90 18.59 24.71
N ILE A 35 25.36 17.85 23.72
CA ILE A 35 23.91 17.75 23.48
C ILE A 35 23.19 17.18 24.70
N ARG A 36 23.71 16.10 25.28
CA ARG A 36 23.10 15.49 26.47
C ARG A 36 23.11 16.43 27.67
N ALA A 37 24.24 17.13 27.91
CA ALA A 37 24.34 18.10 28.98
C ALA A 37 23.36 19.27 28.80
N LEU A 38 23.22 19.77 27.58
CA LEU A 38 22.25 20.82 27.24
C LEU A 38 20.80 20.33 27.47
N ALA A 39 20.49 19.11 27.05
CA ALA A 39 19.15 18.53 27.25
C ALA A 39 18.79 18.41 28.73
N VAL A 40 19.74 17.96 29.59
CA VAL A 40 19.55 17.89 31.04
C VAL A 40 19.36 19.28 31.64
N SER A 41 20.17 20.26 31.24
CA SER A 41 20.07 21.65 31.69
C SER A 41 18.73 22.28 31.32
N LEU A 42 18.26 22.06 30.10
CA LEU A 42 16.96 22.55 29.64
C LEU A 42 15.82 21.88 30.39
N ALA A 43 15.86 20.57 30.57
CA ALA A 43 14.85 19.83 31.35
C ALA A 43 14.72 20.35 32.78
N ALA A 44 15.84 20.64 33.43
CA ALA A 44 15.86 21.22 34.78
C ALA A 44 15.31 22.68 34.83
N SER A 45 15.41 23.40 33.74
CA SER A 45 14.90 24.79 33.61
C SER A 45 13.39 24.86 33.42
N PHE A 46 12.76 23.74 33.01
CA PHE A 46 11.30 23.64 32.79
C PHE A 46 10.60 23.00 34.03
N GLU A 47 10.82 23.53 35.22
CA GLU A 47 10.03 23.21 36.39
C GLU A 47 8.67 23.95 36.36
N GLY A 48 7.70 23.34 35.69
CA GLY A 48 6.34 23.83 35.69
C GLY A 48 5.40 22.83 34.99
N PRO A 49 4.07 22.88 35.24
CA PRO A 49 3.16 22.08 34.46
C PRO A 49 3.36 22.50 33.00
N SER A 50 3.86 21.57 32.20
CA SER A 50 4.05 21.77 30.76
C SER A 50 2.77 22.35 30.18
N ALA A 51 2.78 23.62 29.82
CA ALA A 51 1.74 24.14 28.93
C ALA A 51 1.69 23.19 27.73
N PRO A 52 0.50 22.78 27.24
CA PRO A 52 0.37 21.95 26.07
C PRO A 52 0.83 22.73 24.84
N GLY A 53 2.14 22.84 24.70
CA GLY A 53 2.77 23.34 23.46
C GLY A 53 2.69 22.27 22.38
N PRO A 54 2.82 22.65 21.11
CA PRO A 54 2.90 21.66 20.03
C PRO A 54 4.04 20.70 20.34
N ARG A 55 3.73 19.40 20.37
CA ARG A 55 4.75 18.37 20.58
C ARG A 55 5.75 18.41 19.41
N PRO A 56 7.04 18.19 19.65
CA PRO A 56 8.00 18.03 18.57
C PRO A 56 7.51 16.96 17.58
N PHE A 57 7.73 17.22 16.30
CA PHE A 57 7.46 16.25 15.25
C PHE A 57 8.25 14.95 15.54
N ARG A 58 7.56 13.83 15.49
CA ARG A 58 8.16 12.49 15.67
C ARG A 58 8.09 11.75 14.36
N VAL A 59 9.20 11.12 13.98
CA VAL A 59 9.25 10.12 12.92
C VAL A 59 9.31 8.77 13.60
N ASP A 60 8.21 8.06 13.63
CA ASP A 60 8.14 6.71 14.17
C ASP A 60 8.50 5.68 13.08
N ALA A 61 9.03 4.53 13.51
CA ALA A 61 9.28 3.43 12.58
C ALA A 61 7.96 2.78 12.15
N LEU A 62 7.89 2.32 10.90
CA LEU A 62 6.73 1.59 10.40
C LEU A 62 6.47 0.34 11.28
N PRO A 63 5.21 0.08 11.69
CA PRO A 63 4.86 -1.09 12.48
C PRO A 63 5.08 -2.35 11.63
N LYS A 64 5.73 -3.38 12.20
CA LYS A 64 6.03 -4.62 11.45
C LYS A 64 4.87 -5.60 11.41
N ASP A 65 4.10 -5.66 12.49
CA ASP A 65 3.01 -6.60 12.68
C ASP A 65 1.72 -5.83 12.95
N LEU A 66 1.07 -5.39 11.89
CA LEU A 66 -0.17 -4.65 11.94
C LEU A 66 -1.22 -5.39 11.12
N ASP A 67 -2.36 -5.73 11.71
CA ASP A 67 -3.50 -6.23 10.98
C ASP A 67 -4.43 -5.10 10.49
N LEU A 68 -5.39 -5.44 9.66
CA LEU A 68 -6.30 -4.45 9.07
C LEU A 68 -7.14 -3.75 10.14
N ASP A 69 -7.60 -4.47 11.17
CA ASP A 69 -8.42 -3.90 12.24
C ASP A 69 -7.60 -2.93 13.09
N GLY A 70 -6.35 -3.30 13.41
CA GLY A 70 -5.40 -2.41 14.06
C GLY A 70 -5.06 -1.18 13.24
N ALA A 71 -4.90 -1.32 11.92
CA ALA A 71 -4.69 -0.21 11.00
C ALA A 71 -5.87 0.77 10.99
N LEU A 72 -7.09 0.25 10.96
CA LEU A 72 -8.32 1.05 11.02
C LEU A 72 -8.48 1.76 12.38
N ALA A 73 -8.10 1.10 13.47
CA ALA A 73 -8.17 1.67 14.81
C ALA A 73 -7.17 2.82 15.06
N LEU A 74 -6.03 2.83 14.35
CA LEU A 74 -5.06 3.93 14.41
C LEU A 74 -5.52 5.19 13.69
N SER A 75 -6.53 5.06 12.85
CA SER A 75 -7.01 6.16 12.01
C SER A 75 -8.04 7.01 12.75
N SER A 76 -7.84 8.33 12.74
CA SER A 76 -8.89 9.31 13.01
C SER A 76 -9.77 9.58 11.77
N ALA A 77 -9.56 8.82 10.69
CA ALA A 77 -10.26 9.02 9.43
C ALA A 77 -11.75 8.60 9.52
N PRO A 78 -12.63 9.20 8.71
CA PRO A 78 -14.02 8.80 8.62
C PRO A 78 -14.15 7.34 8.16
N ALA A 79 -15.31 6.74 8.42
CA ALA A 79 -15.61 5.38 7.99
C ALA A 79 -15.32 5.18 6.49
N LEU A 80 -14.79 4.02 6.14
CA LEU A 80 -14.51 3.67 4.75
C LEU A 80 -15.79 3.79 3.90
N THR A 81 -15.67 4.45 2.77
CA THR A 81 -16.76 4.55 1.79
C THR A 81 -16.58 3.55 0.66
N PRO A 82 -17.65 3.15 -0.05
CA PRO A 82 -17.52 2.25 -1.19
C PRO A 82 -16.48 2.73 -2.22
N MET A 83 -15.76 1.80 -2.83
CA MET A 83 -14.63 2.01 -3.76
C MET A 83 -13.34 2.55 -3.13
N VAL A 84 -13.29 2.79 -1.82
CA VAL A 84 -12.07 3.21 -1.13
C VAL A 84 -11.40 2.01 -0.49
N ALA A 85 -10.17 1.72 -0.91
CA ALA A 85 -9.35 0.62 -0.40
C ALA A 85 -8.21 1.13 0.49
N VAL A 86 -7.94 0.43 1.59
CA VAL A 86 -6.79 0.69 2.46
C VAL A 86 -5.51 0.19 1.77
N THR A 87 -4.53 1.06 1.59
CA THR A 87 -3.23 0.71 1.01
C THR A 87 -2.17 0.41 2.06
N GLY A 88 -2.27 1.00 3.24
CA GLY A 88 -1.33 0.78 4.34
C GLY A 88 -1.30 1.92 5.35
N ILE A 89 -0.33 1.85 6.25
CA ILE A 89 -0.02 2.90 7.23
C ILE A 89 1.36 3.47 6.93
N GLY A 90 1.48 4.78 6.98
CA GLY A 90 2.75 5.47 6.78
C GLY A 90 2.58 6.96 6.55
N GLY A 91 3.58 7.56 5.90
CA GLY A 91 3.70 9.01 5.85
C GLY A 91 4.32 9.57 7.13
N ASP A 92 4.47 10.88 7.19
CA ASP A 92 5.16 11.56 8.29
C ASP A 92 4.40 11.40 9.62
N ASP A 93 3.09 11.34 9.59
CA ASP A 93 2.22 11.26 10.77
C ASP A 93 1.71 9.82 11.05
N MET A 94 2.24 8.82 10.35
CA MET A 94 1.84 7.42 10.50
C MET A 94 0.33 7.20 10.34
N GLU A 95 -0.24 7.81 9.33
CA GLU A 95 -1.68 7.77 9.07
C GLU A 95 -2.08 6.61 8.15
N LEU A 96 -3.36 6.27 8.22
CA LEU A 96 -3.99 5.33 7.29
C LEU A 96 -4.03 5.94 5.89
N GLN A 97 -3.42 5.27 4.93
CA GLN A 97 -3.43 5.66 3.53
C GLN A 97 -4.45 4.83 2.77
N THR A 98 -5.23 5.48 1.93
CA THR A 98 -6.29 4.84 1.14
C THR A 98 -6.20 5.25 -0.33
N VAL A 99 -6.77 4.44 -1.20
CA VAL A 99 -6.97 4.75 -2.61
C VAL A 99 -8.44 4.70 -2.96
N ASP A 100 -8.93 5.77 -3.58
CA ASP A 100 -10.29 5.83 -4.14
C ASP A 100 -10.26 5.31 -5.58
N LEU A 101 -10.94 4.18 -5.81
CA LEU A 101 -11.09 3.55 -7.12
C LEU A 101 -12.26 4.12 -7.94
N SER A 102 -13.04 5.05 -7.38
CA SER A 102 -14.04 5.78 -8.17
C SER A 102 -13.42 6.92 -8.99
N THR A 103 -12.17 7.25 -8.72
CA THR A 103 -11.40 8.33 -9.36
C THR A 103 -10.15 7.80 -10.07
N GLY A 104 -9.47 8.65 -10.84
CA GLY A 104 -8.18 8.32 -11.45
C GLY A 104 -8.22 7.11 -12.38
N GLY A 105 -9.32 6.90 -13.11
CA GLY A 105 -9.48 5.79 -14.06
C GLY A 105 -9.78 4.43 -13.42
N GLY A 106 -10.15 4.38 -12.15
CA GLY A 106 -10.66 3.19 -11.48
C GLY A 106 -9.66 2.05 -11.29
N THR A 107 -8.36 2.27 -11.47
CA THR A 107 -7.36 1.20 -11.43
C THR A 107 -6.26 1.45 -10.41
N PHE A 108 -5.74 0.36 -9.82
CA PHE A 108 -4.58 0.39 -8.94
C PHE A 108 -3.74 -0.88 -9.13
N ILE A 109 -2.42 -0.72 -9.30
CA ILE A 109 -1.50 -1.83 -9.55
C ILE A 109 -0.75 -2.18 -8.26
N VAL A 110 -0.61 -3.49 -8.00
CA VAL A 110 0.21 -4.02 -6.89
C VAL A 110 1.29 -4.92 -7.49
N ALA A 111 2.51 -4.43 -7.58
CA ALA A 111 3.60 -5.14 -8.23
C ALA A 111 4.74 -5.44 -7.25
N GLY A 112 5.45 -6.54 -7.53
CA GLY A 112 6.60 -6.96 -6.74
C GLY A 112 7.06 -8.38 -7.10
N PRO A 113 8.25 -8.81 -6.65
CA PRO A 113 8.71 -10.17 -6.85
C PRO A 113 7.89 -11.19 -6.07
N SER A 114 8.10 -12.47 -6.33
CA SER A 114 7.48 -13.53 -5.53
C SER A 114 7.85 -13.39 -4.05
N ARG A 115 6.89 -13.66 -3.15
CA ARG A 115 7.04 -13.57 -1.69
C ARG A 115 7.24 -12.15 -1.14
N SER A 116 7.01 -11.10 -1.90
CA SER A 116 7.06 -9.72 -1.42
C SER A 116 5.83 -9.28 -0.62
N GLY A 117 4.75 -10.07 -0.62
CA GLY A 117 3.49 -9.73 0.04
C GLY A 117 2.40 -9.18 -0.88
N ARG A 118 2.55 -9.25 -2.22
CA ARG A 118 1.54 -8.78 -3.19
C ARG A 118 0.14 -9.30 -2.91
N SER A 119 -0.01 -10.64 -2.86
CA SER A 119 -1.31 -11.28 -2.62
C SER A 119 -1.89 -10.91 -1.25
N THR A 120 -1.03 -10.69 -0.25
CA THR A 120 -1.44 -10.19 1.07
C THR A 120 -1.98 -8.77 0.98
N MET A 121 -1.28 -7.88 0.26
CA MET A 121 -1.75 -6.51 0.04
C MET A 121 -3.08 -6.49 -0.72
N LEU A 122 -3.20 -7.25 -1.82
CA LEU A 122 -4.47 -7.36 -2.55
C LEU A 122 -5.60 -7.86 -1.66
N ALA A 123 -5.35 -8.88 -0.84
CA ALA A 123 -6.35 -9.42 0.09
C ALA A 123 -6.75 -8.42 1.17
N SER A 124 -5.78 -7.65 1.72
CA SER A 124 -6.05 -6.58 2.68
C SER A 124 -6.90 -5.46 2.05
N MET A 125 -6.52 -4.98 0.86
CA MET A 125 -7.30 -4.00 0.10
C MET A 125 -8.70 -4.52 -0.21
N ALA A 126 -8.82 -5.76 -0.65
CA ALA A 126 -10.10 -6.40 -0.97
C ALA A 126 -11.02 -6.50 0.27
N ARG A 127 -10.49 -6.85 1.44
CA ARG A 127 -11.26 -6.89 2.69
C ARG A 127 -11.74 -5.50 3.12
N SER A 128 -10.91 -4.47 2.97
CA SER A 128 -11.34 -3.10 3.26
C SER A 128 -12.45 -2.62 2.32
N LEU A 129 -12.42 -3.04 1.04
CA LEU A 129 -13.49 -2.79 0.07
C LEU A 129 -14.78 -3.51 0.47
N LEU A 130 -14.71 -4.79 0.88
CA LEU A 130 -15.89 -5.53 1.38
C LEU A 130 -16.49 -4.85 2.61
N ALA A 131 -15.65 -4.41 3.56
CA ALA A 131 -16.09 -3.70 4.76
C ALA A 131 -16.79 -2.37 4.43
N SER A 132 -16.45 -1.73 3.31
CA SER A 132 -17.08 -0.50 2.83
C SER A 132 -18.35 -0.74 1.98
N GLY A 133 -18.78 -1.99 1.80
CA GLY A 133 -19.95 -2.33 0.99
C GLY A 133 -19.69 -2.44 -0.51
N THR A 134 -18.43 -2.50 -0.94
CA THR A 134 -18.03 -2.76 -2.34
C THR A 134 -18.08 -4.27 -2.59
N GLN A 135 -18.68 -4.69 -3.71
CA GLN A 135 -18.67 -6.08 -4.15
C GLN A 135 -17.35 -6.41 -4.88
N LEU A 136 -16.98 -7.69 -4.85
CA LEU A 136 -15.76 -8.16 -5.50
C LEU A 136 -16.04 -9.27 -6.51
N VAL A 137 -15.29 -9.25 -7.60
CA VAL A 137 -15.05 -10.37 -8.49
C VAL A 137 -13.55 -10.67 -8.46
N VAL A 138 -13.17 -11.93 -8.35
CA VAL A 138 -11.77 -12.32 -8.13
C VAL A 138 -11.27 -13.20 -9.26
N LEU A 139 -10.11 -12.86 -9.83
CA LEU A 139 -9.31 -13.69 -10.71
C LEU A 139 -8.00 -14.04 -10.00
N ALA A 140 -7.81 -15.29 -9.64
CA ALA A 140 -6.62 -15.75 -8.92
C ALA A 140 -6.17 -17.12 -9.43
N PRO A 141 -5.36 -17.20 -10.50
CA PRO A 141 -4.91 -18.47 -11.10
C PRO A 141 -4.12 -19.36 -10.13
N ARG A 142 -3.43 -18.74 -9.15
CA ARG A 142 -2.65 -19.48 -8.15
C ARG A 142 -3.31 -19.47 -6.79
N GLN A 143 -2.99 -20.48 -5.96
CA GLN A 143 -3.38 -20.52 -4.55
C GLN A 143 -2.71 -19.37 -3.78
N GLY A 144 -3.46 -18.71 -2.87
CA GLY A 144 -2.96 -17.60 -2.06
C GLY A 144 -4.07 -16.83 -1.38
N ALA A 145 -3.68 -15.82 -0.62
CA ALA A 145 -4.57 -15.02 0.20
C ALA A 145 -5.76 -14.38 -0.56
N VAL A 146 -5.62 -14.17 -1.87
CA VAL A 146 -6.70 -13.64 -2.70
C VAL A 146 -7.78 -14.69 -2.98
N ARG A 147 -7.40 -15.98 -3.15
CA ARG A 147 -8.39 -17.07 -3.26
C ARG A 147 -9.15 -17.29 -1.96
N ASP A 148 -8.53 -17.02 -0.81
CA ASP A 148 -9.15 -17.18 0.50
C ASP A 148 -10.28 -16.17 0.76
N LEU A 149 -10.50 -15.23 -0.15
CA LEU A 149 -11.67 -14.35 -0.15
C LEU A 149 -12.95 -15.09 -0.59
N ALA A 150 -12.82 -16.28 -1.19
CA ALA A 150 -13.96 -17.08 -1.63
C ALA A 150 -14.95 -17.35 -0.46
N GLY A 151 -16.24 -17.16 -0.75
CA GLY A 151 -17.29 -17.36 0.25
C GLY A 151 -17.50 -16.22 1.25
N LEU A 152 -16.69 -15.16 1.21
CA LEU A 152 -16.96 -13.98 2.02
C LEU A 152 -18.19 -13.23 1.48
N PRO A 153 -19.02 -12.65 2.36
CA PRO A 153 -20.12 -11.79 1.94
C PRO A 153 -19.64 -10.64 1.05
N GLY A 154 -20.30 -10.44 -0.09
CA GLY A 154 -19.92 -9.41 -1.06
C GLY A 154 -18.97 -9.91 -2.19
N VAL A 155 -18.39 -11.11 -2.08
CA VAL A 155 -17.64 -11.73 -3.18
C VAL A 155 -18.62 -12.43 -4.11
N ARG A 156 -18.76 -11.91 -5.33
CA ARG A 156 -19.74 -12.40 -6.33
C ARG A 156 -19.28 -13.68 -7.02
N ALA A 157 -17.98 -13.74 -7.37
CA ALA A 157 -17.39 -14.89 -8.05
C ALA A 157 -15.87 -14.92 -7.82
N VAL A 158 -15.31 -16.14 -7.85
CA VAL A 158 -13.85 -16.40 -7.81
C VAL A 158 -13.51 -17.34 -8.95
N PHE A 159 -12.68 -16.88 -9.87
CA PHE A 159 -12.17 -17.65 -11.00
C PHE A 159 -10.72 -18.05 -10.74
N THR A 160 -10.40 -19.30 -10.92
CA THR A 160 -9.11 -19.89 -10.53
C THR A 160 -8.30 -20.42 -11.72
N GLY A 161 -8.85 -20.36 -12.93
CA GLY A 161 -8.17 -20.70 -14.18
C GLY A 161 -7.25 -19.60 -14.68
N ASP A 162 -6.30 -19.95 -15.47
CA ASP A 162 -5.41 -19.04 -16.22
C ASP A 162 -5.99 -18.63 -17.58
N ASP A 163 -7.01 -19.35 -18.05
CA ASP A 163 -7.84 -18.92 -19.17
C ASP A 163 -9.28 -18.73 -18.69
N VAL A 164 -9.76 -17.51 -18.74
CA VAL A 164 -11.12 -17.10 -18.37
C VAL A 164 -11.82 -16.56 -19.58
N THR A 165 -13.09 -16.93 -19.75
CA THR A 165 -13.90 -16.56 -20.91
C THR A 165 -14.82 -15.36 -20.63
N VAL A 166 -15.34 -14.76 -21.70
CA VAL A 166 -16.32 -13.64 -21.59
C VAL A 166 -17.62 -14.13 -20.95
N GLU A 167 -18.06 -15.34 -21.29
CA GLU A 167 -19.27 -15.96 -20.78
C GLU A 167 -19.22 -16.17 -19.26
N GLU A 168 -18.05 -16.41 -18.71
CA GLU A 168 -17.83 -16.54 -17.28
C GLU A 168 -17.79 -15.18 -16.57
N LEU A 169 -17.07 -14.21 -17.12
CA LEU A 169 -16.82 -12.92 -16.49
C LEU A 169 -17.98 -11.93 -16.61
N SER A 170 -18.60 -11.87 -17.79
CA SER A 170 -19.63 -10.85 -18.08
C SER A 170 -20.79 -10.86 -17.10
N PRO A 171 -21.38 -12.01 -16.69
CA PRO A 171 -22.44 -12.01 -15.70
C PRO A 171 -21.98 -11.51 -14.32
N ALA A 172 -20.74 -11.83 -13.93
CA ALA A 172 -20.18 -11.42 -12.64
C ALA A 172 -19.87 -9.92 -12.59
N LEU A 173 -19.51 -9.30 -13.73
CA LEU A 173 -19.13 -7.89 -13.85
C LEU A 173 -20.23 -7.01 -14.47
N THR A 174 -21.42 -7.54 -14.69
CA THR A 174 -22.57 -6.71 -15.10
C THR A 174 -22.88 -5.67 -14.02
N PRO A 175 -23.00 -4.37 -14.37
CA PRO A 175 -23.34 -3.32 -13.43
C PRO A 175 -24.68 -3.62 -12.73
N SER A 176 -24.67 -3.63 -11.40
CA SER A 176 -25.84 -3.94 -10.57
C SER A 176 -26.31 -2.77 -9.70
N GLY A 177 -25.75 -1.57 -9.95
CA GLY A 177 -25.96 -0.41 -9.07
C GLY A 177 -25.09 -0.41 -7.82
N THR A 178 -24.60 -1.57 -7.36
CA THR A 178 -23.61 -1.68 -6.27
C THR A 178 -22.21 -1.57 -6.85
N PRO A 179 -21.33 -0.75 -6.25
CA PRO A 179 -19.93 -0.65 -6.67
C PRO A 179 -19.25 -2.02 -6.65
N THR A 180 -18.51 -2.33 -7.71
CA THR A 180 -17.87 -3.64 -7.87
C THR A 180 -16.41 -3.48 -8.29
N VAL A 181 -15.51 -4.20 -7.65
CA VAL A 181 -14.09 -4.19 -7.99
C VAL A 181 -13.65 -5.58 -8.46
N LEU A 182 -13.00 -5.61 -9.62
CA LEU A 182 -12.29 -6.79 -10.11
C LEU A 182 -10.90 -6.83 -9.44
N VAL A 183 -10.64 -7.89 -8.69
CA VAL A 183 -9.35 -8.16 -8.05
C VAL A 183 -8.64 -9.25 -8.84
N VAL A 184 -7.50 -8.94 -9.40
CA VAL A 184 -6.70 -9.87 -10.20
C VAL A 184 -5.37 -10.11 -9.50
N ASP A 185 -5.06 -11.34 -9.15
CA ASP A 185 -3.73 -11.75 -8.70
C ASP A 185 -3.00 -12.50 -9.83
N ASP A 186 -1.67 -12.39 -9.86
CA ASP A 186 -0.83 -12.96 -10.93
C ASP A 186 -1.31 -12.60 -12.35
N GLY A 187 -1.64 -11.32 -12.56
CA GLY A 187 -2.21 -10.81 -13.82
C GLY A 187 -1.35 -11.10 -15.06
N GLU A 188 -0.03 -11.28 -14.89
CA GLU A 188 0.86 -11.69 -15.98
C GLU A 188 0.49 -13.05 -16.61
N LEU A 189 -0.24 -13.91 -15.90
CA LEU A 189 -0.73 -15.19 -16.42
C LEU A 189 -2.01 -15.03 -17.28
N LEU A 190 -2.67 -13.90 -17.19
CA LEU A 190 -3.98 -13.64 -17.81
C LEU A 190 -3.88 -12.67 -19.00
N ILE A 191 -2.66 -12.39 -19.49
CA ILE A 191 -2.44 -11.40 -20.58
C ILE A 191 -3.19 -11.81 -21.83
N ASP A 192 -3.13 -13.08 -22.20
CA ASP A 192 -3.67 -13.65 -23.43
C ASP A 192 -4.89 -14.56 -23.18
N CYS A 193 -5.58 -14.41 -22.03
CA CYS A 193 -6.79 -15.18 -21.74
C CYS A 193 -7.89 -14.91 -22.79
N SER A 194 -8.82 -15.83 -22.94
CA SER A 194 -9.93 -15.76 -23.91
C SER A 194 -10.77 -14.48 -23.76
N ALA A 195 -10.88 -13.93 -22.56
CA ALA A 195 -11.58 -12.68 -22.28
C ALA A 195 -10.70 -11.41 -22.44
N ALA A 196 -9.44 -11.49 -22.86
CA ALA A 196 -8.47 -10.38 -22.84
C ALA A 196 -8.97 -9.12 -23.58
N LYS A 197 -9.58 -9.29 -24.76
CA LYS A 197 -10.16 -8.16 -25.52
C LYS A 197 -11.31 -7.51 -24.77
N TRP A 198 -12.21 -8.32 -24.23
CA TRP A 198 -13.35 -7.86 -23.45
C TRP A 198 -12.92 -7.15 -22.16
N LEU A 199 -11.94 -7.70 -21.43
CA LEU A 199 -11.36 -7.08 -20.24
C LEU A 199 -10.76 -5.69 -20.53
N ARG A 200 -10.16 -5.50 -21.71
CA ARG A 200 -9.66 -4.18 -22.12
C ARG A 200 -10.79 -3.18 -22.27
N ASP A 201 -11.86 -3.56 -22.97
CA ASP A 201 -13.00 -2.68 -23.23
C ASP A 201 -13.76 -2.41 -21.92
N TRP A 202 -13.94 -3.43 -21.09
CA TRP A 202 -14.51 -3.31 -19.75
C TRP A 202 -13.69 -2.35 -18.87
N GLY A 203 -12.37 -2.51 -18.83
CA GLY A 203 -11.49 -1.68 -18.00
C GLY A 203 -11.54 -0.19 -18.33
N ARG A 204 -11.76 0.14 -19.61
CA ARG A 204 -11.93 1.54 -20.03
C ARG A 204 -13.25 2.16 -19.57
N ALA A 205 -14.29 1.36 -19.46
CA ALA A 205 -15.62 1.79 -19.04
C ALA A 205 -15.87 1.60 -17.54
N ALA A 206 -14.96 0.96 -16.82
CA ALA A 206 -15.16 0.52 -15.44
C ALA A 206 -15.52 1.67 -14.50
N ALA A 207 -14.76 2.76 -14.54
CA ALA A 207 -14.99 3.91 -13.67
C ALA A 207 -16.37 4.55 -13.88
N ASP A 208 -16.83 4.67 -15.13
CA ASP A 208 -18.14 5.23 -15.49
C ASP A 208 -19.28 4.35 -14.98
N ASN A 209 -19.02 3.06 -14.81
CA ASN A 209 -19.98 2.07 -14.32
C ASN A 209 -19.87 1.78 -12.81
N ARG A 210 -19.19 2.62 -12.04
CA ARG A 210 -18.89 2.40 -10.62
C ARG A 210 -18.18 1.06 -10.39
N GLN A 211 -17.27 0.73 -11.28
CA GLN A 211 -16.43 -0.46 -11.22
C GLN A 211 -14.96 -0.06 -11.15
N GLY A 212 -14.13 -0.92 -10.57
CA GLY A 212 -12.70 -0.69 -10.42
C GLY A 212 -11.89 -1.95 -10.65
N LEU A 213 -10.58 -1.77 -10.76
CA LEU A 213 -9.61 -2.84 -10.98
C LEU A 213 -8.46 -2.73 -9.97
N LEU A 214 -8.25 -3.78 -9.18
CA LEU A 214 -7.01 -4.05 -8.45
C LEU A 214 -6.21 -5.11 -9.24
N LEU A 215 -5.06 -4.72 -9.77
CA LEU A 215 -4.23 -5.60 -10.61
C LEU A 215 -2.93 -5.93 -9.90
N GLY A 216 -2.76 -7.17 -9.47
CA GLY A 216 -1.53 -7.71 -8.90
C GLY A 216 -0.72 -8.52 -9.89
N GLY A 217 0.60 -8.45 -9.77
CA GLY A 217 1.46 -9.28 -10.60
C GLY A 217 2.95 -9.09 -10.34
N ASN A 218 3.74 -9.93 -10.98
CA ASN A 218 5.19 -9.81 -10.94
C ASN A 218 5.63 -8.52 -11.66
N THR A 219 6.54 -7.77 -11.06
CA THR A 219 7.02 -6.49 -11.61
C THR A 219 7.49 -6.63 -13.05
N THR A 220 8.33 -7.64 -13.33
CA THR A 220 8.86 -7.89 -14.67
C THR A 220 7.76 -8.33 -15.63
N GLY A 221 6.84 -9.22 -15.18
CA GLY A 221 5.72 -9.69 -15.99
C GLY A 221 4.74 -8.57 -16.36
N LEU A 222 4.39 -7.71 -15.40
CA LEU A 222 3.54 -6.56 -15.66
C LEU A 222 4.24 -5.47 -16.48
N ALA A 223 5.55 -5.28 -16.33
CA ALA A 223 6.33 -4.33 -17.13
C ALA A 223 6.53 -4.83 -18.57
N ALA A 224 6.66 -6.14 -18.76
CA ALA A 224 6.83 -6.75 -20.07
C ALA A 224 5.57 -6.56 -20.92
N GLY A 225 5.77 -6.22 -22.18
CA GLY A 225 4.70 -6.13 -23.17
C GLY A 225 4.06 -4.74 -23.30
N PHE A 226 3.96 -4.35 -24.58
CA PHE A 226 3.26 -3.15 -25.02
C PHE A 226 1.80 -3.47 -25.45
N GLY A 227 1.38 -4.71 -25.32
CA GLY A 227 0.07 -5.25 -25.64
C GLY A 227 -0.69 -5.74 -24.39
N GLY A 228 -1.87 -6.31 -24.62
CA GLY A 228 -2.72 -6.88 -23.57
C GLY A 228 -3.67 -5.87 -22.93
N TRP A 229 -4.64 -6.39 -22.20
CA TRP A 229 -5.67 -5.60 -21.53
C TRP A 229 -5.13 -4.76 -20.36
N GLN A 230 -4.00 -5.15 -19.81
CA GLN A 230 -3.36 -4.50 -18.66
C GLN A 230 -2.69 -3.16 -18.99
N VAL A 231 -2.47 -2.87 -20.28
CA VAL A 231 -1.79 -1.64 -20.72
C VAL A 231 -2.54 -0.39 -20.28
N ASP A 232 -3.87 -0.42 -20.35
CA ASP A 232 -4.69 0.73 -19.96
C ASP A 232 -4.65 0.94 -18.43
N ALA A 233 -4.57 -0.13 -17.63
CA ALA A 233 -4.36 -0.02 -16.18
C ALA A 233 -3.04 0.68 -15.83
N LYS A 234 -1.96 0.41 -16.56
CA LYS A 234 -0.63 1.04 -16.36
C LYS A 234 -0.62 2.55 -16.67
N LYS A 235 -1.48 3.03 -17.55
CA LYS A 235 -1.54 4.45 -17.92
C LYS A 235 -1.93 5.36 -16.76
N ASN A 236 -2.67 4.85 -15.79
CA ASN A 236 -3.15 5.62 -14.65
C ASN A 236 -2.04 5.91 -13.63
N ARG A 237 -0.88 5.25 -13.74
CA ARG A 237 0.31 5.47 -12.91
C ARG A 237 0.00 5.52 -11.42
N ARG A 238 -0.90 4.65 -10.95
CA ARG A 238 -1.30 4.50 -9.56
C ARG A 238 -1.00 3.09 -9.12
N GLY A 239 -0.35 2.93 -7.98
CA GLY A 239 -0.05 1.58 -7.51
C GLY A 239 0.91 1.52 -6.36
N ALA A 240 1.25 0.30 -6.02
CA ALA A 240 2.19 -0.09 -4.99
C ALA A 240 3.29 -0.99 -5.56
N LEU A 241 4.52 -0.74 -5.16
CA LEU A 241 5.67 -1.58 -5.44
C LEU A 241 6.20 -2.18 -4.15
N LEU A 242 6.15 -3.49 -4.04
CA LEU A 242 6.72 -4.23 -2.92
C LEU A 242 8.12 -4.73 -3.29
N SER A 243 9.10 -4.43 -2.44
CA SER A 243 10.50 -4.87 -2.60
C SER A 243 11.03 -4.66 -4.04
N PRO A 244 11.06 -3.44 -4.58
CA PRO A 244 11.54 -3.18 -5.94
C PRO A 244 12.99 -3.63 -6.07
N GLN A 245 13.31 -4.33 -7.17
CA GLN A 245 14.62 -4.94 -7.43
C GLN A 245 15.46 -4.14 -8.42
N ASP A 246 14.83 -3.21 -9.12
CA ASP A 246 15.48 -2.29 -10.05
C ASP A 246 14.78 -0.91 -10.07
N THR A 247 15.45 0.08 -10.65
CA THR A 247 14.92 1.45 -10.74
C THR A 247 13.78 1.60 -11.75
N LEU A 248 13.69 0.70 -12.75
CA LEU A 248 12.66 0.74 -13.80
C LEU A 248 11.30 0.26 -13.29
N ALA A 249 11.28 -0.49 -12.17
CA ALA A 249 10.04 -0.89 -11.52
C ALA A 249 9.12 0.30 -11.24
N GLY A 250 9.69 1.47 -10.98
CA GLY A 250 8.95 2.70 -10.73
C GLY A 250 8.06 3.16 -11.89
N ASP A 251 8.41 2.82 -13.12
CA ASP A 251 7.64 3.22 -14.30
C ASP A 251 6.22 2.65 -14.30
N LEU A 252 6.01 1.49 -13.65
CA LEU A 252 4.66 0.88 -13.51
C LEU A 252 3.68 1.78 -12.76
N ILE A 253 4.17 2.53 -11.79
CA ILE A 253 3.34 3.40 -10.94
C ILE A 253 3.69 4.88 -11.11
N GLY A 254 4.54 5.21 -12.10
CA GLY A 254 4.86 6.59 -12.47
C GLY A 254 5.80 7.32 -11.53
N VAL A 255 6.65 6.60 -10.77
CA VAL A 255 7.61 7.19 -9.83
C VAL A 255 9.05 6.84 -10.20
N ARG A 256 9.99 7.68 -9.75
CA ARG A 256 11.41 7.36 -9.82
C ARG A 256 11.86 6.71 -8.52
N ILE A 257 12.37 5.49 -8.61
CA ILE A 257 12.94 4.78 -7.46
C ILE A 257 14.43 5.10 -7.37
N SER A 258 14.87 5.55 -6.18
CA SER A 258 16.29 5.77 -5.92
C SER A 258 17.02 4.43 -5.79
N ARG A 259 18.31 4.41 -6.11
CA ARG A 259 19.15 3.21 -5.90
C ARG A 259 19.24 2.79 -4.44
N SER A 260 19.11 3.74 -3.51
CA SER A 260 19.08 3.46 -2.08
C SER A 260 17.80 2.77 -1.60
N SER A 261 16.74 2.83 -2.39
CA SER A 261 15.46 2.17 -2.10
C SER A 261 15.36 0.76 -2.70
N ILE A 262 16.39 0.33 -3.45
CA ILE A 262 16.46 -1.02 -4.00
C ILE A 262 17.10 -1.92 -2.96
N SER A 263 16.39 -2.96 -2.56
CA SER A 263 16.91 -3.99 -1.67
C SER A 263 17.17 -5.28 -2.44
N THR A 264 18.34 -5.88 -2.23
CA THR A 264 18.63 -7.23 -2.70
C THR A 264 17.90 -8.29 -1.88
N ARG A 265 17.43 -7.91 -0.69
CA ARG A 265 16.63 -8.75 0.20
C ARG A 265 15.15 -8.39 0.04
N ILE A 266 14.32 -9.41 -0.15
CA ILE A 266 12.87 -9.25 -0.16
C ILE A 266 12.41 -9.02 1.28
N GLU A 267 11.81 -7.86 1.54
CA GLU A 267 11.20 -7.50 2.83
C GLU A 267 9.68 -7.44 2.64
N PRO A 268 8.94 -8.47 3.11
CA PRO A 268 7.50 -8.52 2.95
C PRO A 268 6.81 -7.40 3.72
N GLY A 269 5.72 -6.90 3.13
CA GLY A 269 4.80 -5.98 3.81
C GLY A 269 5.15 -4.50 3.71
N THR A 270 6.36 -4.13 3.28
CA THR A 270 6.69 -2.73 3.00
C THR A 270 6.48 -2.42 1.52
N ALA A 271 5.72 -1.38 1.21
CA ALA A 271 5.39 -0.97 -0.15
C ALA A 271 5.71 0.51 -0.40
N PHE A 272 6.20 0.83 -1.59
CA PHE A 272 6.18 2.19 -2.15
C PHE A 272 4.85 2.40 -2.83
N VAL A 273 4.07 3.36 -2.37
CA VAL A 273 2.72 3.61 -2.89
C VAL A 273 2.64 4.99 -3.53
N HIS A 274 2.10 5.03 -4.75
CA HIS A 274 1.79 6.26 -5.47
C HIS A 274 0.30 6.30 -5.80
N LEU A 275 -0.37 7.37 -5.37
CA LEU A 275 -1.82 7.51 -5.50
C LEU A 275 -2.25 8.28 -6.76
N GLY A 276 -1.29 8.54 -7.68
CA GLY A 276 -1.53 9.26 -8.93
C GLY A 276 -1.22 10.76 -8.86
N THR A 277 -1.03 11.30 -7.67
CA THR A 277 -0.65 12.70 -7.40
C THR A 277 0.33 12.75 -6.25
N GLY A 278 1.20 13.76 -6.22
CA GLY A 278 2.18 13.94 -5.15
C GLY A 278 3.39 13.01 -5.24
N LEU A 279 4.03 12.81 -4.11
CA LEU A 279 5.19 11.93 -3.95
C LEU A 279 4.73 10.51 -3.57
N ALA A 280 5.54 9.52 -3.95
CA ALA A 280 5.33 8.17 -3.43
C ALA A 280 5.70 8.11 -1.93
N SER A 281 4.88 7.41 -1.17
CA SER A 281 5.08 7.18 0.26
C SER A 281 5.47 5.73 0.52
N THR A 282 6.32 5.52 1.54
CA THR A 282 6.61 4.18 2.03
C THR A 282 5.59 3.81 3.09
N LEU A 283 4.88 2.71 2.88
CA LEU A 283 3.80 2.24 3.74
C LEU A 283 4.06 0.82 4.25
N GLN A 284 3.57 0.52 5.44
CA GLN A 284 3.39 -0.84 5.93
C GLN A 284 2.01 -1.35 5.53
N VAL A 285 1.98 -2.45 4.82
CA VAL A 285 0.76 -3.15 4.40
C VAL A 285 0.18 -3.90 5.59
N PRO A 286 -1.11 -3.74 5.93
CA PRO A 286 -1.73 -4.50 6.99
C PRO A 286 -1.86 -5.98 6.62
N LEU A 287 -1.61 -6.85 7.61
CA LEU A 287 -1.81 -8.28 7.46
C LEU A 287 -3.31 -8.64 7.50
N VAL A 288 -3.66 -9.64 6.73
CA VAL A 288 -4.97 -10.26 6.82
C VAL A 288 -4.85 -11.44 7.78
N THR A 289 -5.31 -11.27 9.00
CA THR A 289 -5.49 -12.39 9.92
C THR A 289 -6.71 -13.20 9.47
N ALA A 290 -6.59 -14.53 9.44
CA ALA A 290 -7.75 -15.39 9.26
C ALA A 290 -8.71 -15.08 10.41
N SER A 291 -9.85 -14.45 10.10
CA SER A 291 -10.90 -14.18 11.10
C SER A 291 -11.30 -15.52 11.70
N THR A 292 -10.92 -15.78 12.94
CA THR A 292 -11.46 -16.88 13.72
C THR A 292 -12.98 -16.67 13.70
N ARG A 293 -13.71 -17.67 13.21
CA ARG A 293 -15.16 -17.73 13.35
C ARG A 293 -15.48 -17.83 14.86
N THR A 294 -15.57 -16.71 15.53
CA THR A 294 -16.10 -16.57 16.87
C THR A 294 -17.42 -15.82 16.79
N GLY A 295 -18.45 -16.58 16.51
CA GLY A 295 -19.80 -16.07 16.54
C GLY A 295 -20.78 -17.23 16.60
N SER A 296 -21.31 -17.50 17.81
CA SER A 296 -22.46 -18.36 18.04
C SER A 296 -22.22 -19.82 18.46
N GLU A 297 -21.58 -20.00 19.63
CA GLU A 297 -21.84 -21.18 20.49
C GLU A 297 -21.69 -20.84 22.00
N ALA A 298 -22.19 -19.70 22.41
CA ALA A 298 -22.23 -19.32 23.83
C ALA A 298 -23.69 -18.97 24.26
N GLY A 299 -24.65 -19.72 23.79
CA GLY A 299 -26.08 -19.46 24.06
C GLY A 299 -26.93 -20.66 24.46
N GLU A 300 -26.35 -21.87 24.69
CA GLU A 300 -27.19 -23.06 24.94
C GLU A 300 -26.73 -23.97 26.08
N LEU A 301 -26.06 -23.44 27.10
CA LEU A 301 -25.71 -24.20 28.33
C LEU A 301 -26.06 -23.48 29.63
N ALA A 302 -27.13 -22.72 29.65
CA ALA A 302 -27.66 -22.11 30.89
C ALA A 302 -29.14 -22.40 31.09
N GLU A 303 -29.62 -23.60 30.71
CA GLU A 303 -30.93 -24.13 31.16
C GLU A 303 -30.91 -25.67 31.10
N ARG A 304 -30.27 -26.28 32.11
CA ARG A 304 -30.68 -27.58 32.68
C ARG A 304 -30.09 -27.76 34.05
#